data_5b3c7f96cf78507edd0d798d80fb490b
#
_entry.id   5b3c7f96cf78507edd0d798d80fb490b
#
_cell.length_a   1.000
_cell.length_b   1.000
_cell.length_c   1.000
_cell.angle_alpha   90.00
_cell.angle_beta   90.00
_cell.angle_gamma   90.00
#
_symmetry.space_group_name_H-M   'P 1'
#
loop_
_entity.id
_entity.type
_entity.pdbx_description
1 polymer ?
#
loop_
_entity_poly.entity_id
_entity_poly.type
_entity_poly.pdbx_seq_one_letter_code
_entity_poly.pdbx_strand_id
1 'polypeptide(L)'
;MQRIDHFNDPNAPRANTLIPAASAIIANEHGEILLHQRSDNNFWALPGGTMEIGENIRQTVIREAREETGLEVQPQRIVGIYSDPKHVIEYPDGEVRQEFSICFACRIVGGKLRTSDESFAIRFFSPHDLERLNMHESTHIRIQHFLEHSQNPFIG
;
A
#
# COMPACT_ATOMS: atom_id res chain seq x y z
N MET A 1 -0.10 -22.30 3.27
CA MET A 1 -1.26 -21.45 2.89
C MET A 1 -0.75 -20.03 2.76
N GLN A 2 -1.09 -19.38 1.69
CA GLN A 2 -0.73 -17.99 1.49
C GLN A 2 -1.79 -17.06 2.08
N ARG A 3 -1.42 -15.80 2.30
CA ARG A 3 -2.36 -14.72 2.57
C ARG A 3 -3.37 -14.62 1.42
N ILE A 4 -4.65 -14.46 1.76
CA ILE A 4 -5.73 -14.30 0.79
C ILE A 4 -6.42 -12.96 1.03
N ASP A 5 -6.44 -12.12 -0.02
CA ASP A 5 -7.19 -10.87 0.00
C ASP A 5 -8.60 -11.12 -0.58
N HIS A 6 -9.62 -10.84 0.22
CA HIS A 6 -11.02 -10.87 -0.18
C HIS A 6 -11.51 -9.44 -0.35
N PHE A 7 -12.00 -9.10 -1.52
CA PHE A 7 -12.53 -7.78 -1.81
C PHE A 7 -13.91 -7.91 -2.46
N ASN A 8 -14.95 -7.43 -1.77
CA ASN A 8 -16.34 -7.58 -2.19
C ASN A 8 -16.77 -9.05 -2.40
N ASP A 9 -16.15 -9.95 -1.67
CA ASP A 9 -16.47 -11.38 -1.74
C ASP A 9 -17.51 -11.75 -0.70
N PRO A 10 -18.72 -12.21 -1.11
CA PRO A 10 -19.77 -12.59 -0.16
C PRO A 10 -19.42 -13.84 0.66
N ASN A 11 -18.42 -14.60 0.24
CA ASN A 11 -17.94 -15.80 0.92
C ASN A 11 -16.72 -15.54 1.80
N ALA A 12 -16.29 -14.29 1.93
CA ALA A 12 -15.15 -13.93 2.77
C ALA A 12 -15.41 -14.34 4.24
N PRO A 13 -14.39 -14.85 4.94
CA PRO A 13 -14.52 -15.16 6.36
C PRO A 13 -14.77 -13.88 7.16
N ARG A 14 -15.40 -14.05 8.32
CA ARG A 14 -15.69 -12.92 9.21
C ARG A 14 -14.39 -12.41 9.83
N ALA A 15 -14.17 -11.10 9.75
CA ALA A 15 -13.02 -10.48 10.38
C ALA A 15 -13.03 -10.65 11.91
N ASN A 16 -11.85 -10.91 12.47
CA ASN A 16 -11.63 -11.04 13.91
C ASN A 16 -10.56 -10.08 14.46
N THR A 17 -9.89 -9.32 13.58
CA THR A 17 -8.90 -8.31 13.98
C THR A 17 -9.01 -7.06 13.11
N LEU A 18 -8.51 -5.96 13.66
CA LEU A 18 -8.37 -4.69 12.95
C LEU A 18 -7.05 -4.05 13.40
N ILE A 19 -6.10 -3.90 12.49
CA ILE A 19 -4.78 -3.32 12.76
C ILE A 19 -4.56 -2.15 11.82
N PRO A 20 -4.23 -0.95 12.32
CA PRO A 20 -3.91 0.17 11.45
C PRO A 20 -2.70 -0.11 10.55
N ALA A 21 -2.80 0.34 9.32
CA ALA A 21 -1.74 0.22 8.32
C ALA A 21 -1.56 1.53 7.56
N ALA A 22 -0.43 1.65 6.87
CA ALA A 22 -0.16 2.79 6.01
C ALA A 22 0.42 2.31 4.69
N SER A 23 0.16 3.05 3.62
CA SER A 23 0.79 2.85 2.33
C SER A 23 1.29 4.19 1.77
N ALA A 24 2.28 4.10 0.88
CA ALA A 24 2.92 5.26 0.29
C ALA A 24 2.76 5.26 -1.23
N ILE A 25 2.24 6.35 -1.77
CA ILE A 25 2.37 6.66 -3.19
C ILE A 25 3.59 7.57 -3.31
N ILE A 26 4.67 7.00 -3.82
CA ILE A 26 5.95 7.68 -4.01
C ILE A 26 6.09 8.00 -5.49
N ALA A 27 5.95 9.27 -5.83
CA ALA A 27 6.08 9.73 -7.21
C ALA A 27 7.42 10.45 -7.39
N ASN A 28 8.08 10.21 -8.53
CA ASN A 28 9.28 10.93 -8.91
C ASN A 28 8.93 12.24 -9.65
N GLU A 29 9.96 12.98 -10.08
CA GLU A 29 9.79 14.23 -10.80
C GLU A 29 9.11 14.10 -12.17
N HIS A 30 9.05 12.88 -12.72
CA HIS A 30 8.36 12.57 -13.98
C HIS A 30 6.92 12.12 -13.78
N GLY A 31 6.41 12.13 -12.54
CA GLY A 31 5.07 11.65 -12.22
C GLY A 31 4.90 10.14 -12.25
N GLU A 32 6.00 9.41 -12.30
CA GLU A 32 5.99 7.95 -12.23
C GLU A 32 5.85 7.49 -10.78
N ILE A 33 5.11 6.40 -10.59
CA ILE A 33 4.77 5.85 -9.27
C ILE A 33 5.60 4.60 -8.98
N LEU A 34 6.16 4.53 -7.79
CA LEU A 34 6.97 3.41 -7.33
C LEU A 34 6.09 2.27 -6.84
N LEU A 35 6.31 1.11 -7.43
CA LEU A 35 5.70 -0.14 -6.99
C LEU A 35 6.77 -1.20 -6.78
N HIS A 36 6.47 -2.16 -5.89
CA HIS A 36 7.28 -3.36 -5.73
C HIS A 36 6.45 -4.60 -6.10
N GLN A 37 7.09 -5.60 -6.68
CA GLN A 37 6.45 -6.87 -6.98
C GLN A 37 6.64 -7.81 -5.80
N ARG A 38 5.53 -8.18 -5.16
CA ARG A 38 5.54 -9.03 -3.96
C ARG A 38 6.00 -10.45 -4.29
N SER A 39 6.85 -10.98 -3.44
CA SER A 39 7.35 -12.35 -3.59
C SER A 39 6.32 -13.43 -3.23
N ASP A 40 5.29 -13.08 -2.43
CA ASP A 40 4.28 -14.05 -1.98
C ASP A 40 3.15 -14.29 -2.99
N ASN A 41 2.85 -13.33 -3.88
CA ASN A 41 1.74 -13.46 -4.84
C ASN A 41 2.03 -12.92 -6.24
N ASN A 42 3.23 -12.39 -6.49
CA ASN A 42 3.66 -11.77 -7.74
C ASN A 42 2.88 -10.49 -8.13
N PHE A 43 2.05 -9.96 -7.26
CA PHE A 43 1.35 -8.72 -7.53
C PHE A 43 2.27 -7.51 -7.30
N TRP A 44 2.08 -6.49 -8.13
CA TRP A 44 2.66 -5.18 -7.89
C TRP A 44 1.83 -4.45 -6.84
N ALA A 45 2.49 -3.84 -5.88
CA ALA A 45 1.85 -3.20 -4.74
C ALA A 45 2.55 -1.90 -4.37
N LEU A 46 1.81 -1.03 -3.70
CA LEU A 46 2.38 0.15 -3.05
C LEU A 46 3.21 -0.28 -1.84
N PRO A 47 4.33 0.39 -1.56
CA PRO A 47 5.03 0.20 -0.29
C PRO A 47 4.11 0.51 0.88
N GLY A 48 4.15 -0.33 1.91
CA GLY A 48 3.32 -0.12 3.09
C GLY A 48 3.27 -1.35 4.00
N GLY A 49 2.65 -1.17 5.14
CA GLY A 49 2.49 -2.24 6.11
C GLY A 49 1.81 -1.76 7.38
N THR A 50 1.82 -2.63 8.39
CA THR A 50 1.10 -2.40 9.63
C THR A 50 1.86 -1.49 10.58
N MET A 51 1.09 -0.69 11.33
CA MET A 51 1.60 0.15 12.39
C MET A 51 2.11 -0.71 13.55
N GLU A 52 3.27 -0.36 14.09
CA GLU A 52 3.84 -1.01 15.26
C GLU A 52 3.53 -0.20 16.54
N ILE A 53 3.50 -0.90 17.68
CA ILE A 53 3.33 -0.23 18.97
C ILE A 53 4.49 0.74 19.18
N GLY A 54 4.16 1.96 19.55
CA GLY A 54 5.14 3.03 19.75
C GLY A 54 5.33 3.95 18.55
N GLU A 55 4.76 3.59 17.40
CA GLU A 55 4.75 4.46 16.22
C GLU A 55 3.49 5.30 16.15
N ASN A 56 3.60 6.47 15.55
CA ASN A 56 2.45 7.12 14.93
C ASN A 56 2.38 6.72 13.45
N ILE A 57 1.25 6.99 12.80
CA ILE A 57 1.03 6.53 11.42
C ILE A 57 2.01 7.15 10.40
N ARG A 58 2.50 8.36 10.67
CA ARG A 58 3.53 9.01 9.85
C ARG A 58 4.85 8.23 9.92
N GLN A 59 5.23 7.79 11.11
CA GLN A 59 6.43 6.97 11.31
C GLN A 59 6.30 5.61 10.63
N THR A 60 5.11 5.02 10.66
CA THR A 60 4.83 3.75 9.97
C THR A 60 5.13 3.85 8.48
N VAL A 61 4.58 4.83 7.79
CA VAL A 61 4.78 4.94 6.34
C VAL A 61 6.23 5.23 5.98
N ILE A 62 6.93 6.02 6.79
CA ILE A 62 8.37 6.30 6.57
C ILE A 62 9.20 5.04 6.76
N ARG A 63 8.95 4.27 7.82
CA ARG A 63 9.65 3.00 8.08
C ARG A 63 9.41 1.98 6.99
N GLU A 64 8.17 1.75 6.63
CA GLU A 64 7.79 0.77 5.60
C GLU A 64 8.39 1.14 4.23
N ALA A 65 8.36 2.41 3.85
CA ALA A 65 8.98 2.87 2.61
C ALA A 65 10.48 2.59 2.61
N ARG A 66 11.17 2.87 3.72
CA ARG A 66 12.60 2.59 3.86
C ARG A 66 12.91 1.10 3.77
N GLU A 67 12.16 0.27 4.49
CA GLU A 67 12.37 -1.17 4.54
C GLU A 67 12.14 -1.84 3.19
N GLU A 68 11.07 -1.46 2.49
CA GLU A 68 10.67 -2.10 1.24
C GLU A 68 11.34 -1.51 0.01
N THR A 69 11.76 -0.26 0.04
CA THR A 69 12.27 0.44 -1.15
C THR A 69 13.68 0.99 -1.01
N GLY A 70 14.19 1.14 0.20
CA GLY A 70 15.45 1.83 0.48
C GLY A 70 15.38 3.35 0.44
N LEU A 71 14.23 3.92 0.09
CA LEU A 71 14.07 5.37 -0.01
C LEU A 71 13.66 6.00 1.32
N GLU A 72 14.21 7.17 1.58
CA GLU A 72 13.74 8.07 2.62
C GLU A 72 12.66 8.96 2.02
N VAL A 73 11.48 8.95 2.63
CA VAL A 73 10.34 9.70 2.13
C VAL A 73 9.78 10.64 3.17
N GLN A 74 9.11 11.68 2.70
CA GLN A 74 8.36 12.61 3.52
C GLN A 74 6.89 12.58 3.10
N PRO A 75 5.97 12.11 3.96
CA PRO A 75 4.55 12.21 3.69
C PRO A 75 4.12 13.68 3.60
N GLN A 76 3.39 14.03 2.55
CA GLN A 76 2.95 15.40 2.30
C GLN A 76 1.47 15.60 2.50
N ARG A 77 0.65 14.60 2.11
CA ARG A 77 -0.79 14.65 2.26
C ARG A 77 -1.38 13.25 2.32
N ILE A 78 -2.59 13.17 2.83
CA ILE A 78 -3.37 11.92 2.82
C ILE A 78 -4.09 11.83 1.47
N VAL A 79 -3.89 10.71 0.77
CA VAL A 79 -4.64 10.37 -0.44
C VAL A 79 -6.03 9.84 -0.06
N GLY A 80 -6.08 8.98 0.94
CA GLY A 80 -7.33 8.45 1.44
C GLY A 80 -7.17 7.61 2.70
N ILE A 81 -8.30 7.42 3.36
CA ILE A 81 -8.49 6.50 4.49
C ILE A 81 -9.38 5.38 3.99
N TYR A 82 -8.88 4.16 4.05
CA TYR A 82 -9.52 2.96 3.49
C TYR A 82 -9.87 2.01 4.61
N SER A 83 -11.17 1.85 4.85
CA SER A 83 -11.68 1.05 5.99
C SER A 83 -12.90 0.21 5.62
N ASP A 84 -13.08 -0.08 4.34
CA ASP A 84 -14.22 -0.86 3.86
C ASP A 84 -14.28 -2.24 4.54
N PRO A 85 -15.36 -2.57 5.28
CA PRO A 85 -15.50 -3.88 5.90
C PRO A 85 -15.59 -5.04 4.91
N LYS A 86 -15.77 -4.77 3.62
CA LYS A 86 -15.75 -5.77 2.55
C LYS A 86 -14.34 -6.09 2.05
N HIS A 87 -13.33 -5.39 2.55
CA HIS A 87 -11.93 -5.74 2.31
C HIS A 87 -11.38 -6.45 3.53
N VAL A 88 -11.18 -7.76 3.41
CA VAL A 88 -10.76 -8.64 4.48
C VAL A 88 -9.55 -9.42 4.02
N ILE A 89 -8.58 -9.59 4.90
CA ILE A 89 -7.34 -10.32 4.62
C ILE A 89 -7.26 -11.52 5.56
N GLU A 90 -7.23 -12.69 4.97
CA GLU A 90 -7.10 -13.96 5.69
C GLU A 90 -5.65 -14.40 5.72
N TYR A 91 -5.16 -14.72 6.91
CA TYR A 91 -3.79 -15.19 7.13
C TYR A 91 -3.77 -16.67 7.54
N PRO A 92 -2.64 -17.38 7.28
CA PRO A 92 -2.56 -18.81 7.55
C PRO A 92 -2.71 -19.21 9.03
N ASP A 93 -2.45 -18.28 9.95
CA ASP A 93 -2.53 -18.50 11.38
C ASP A 93 -3.96 -18.38 11.96
N GLY A 94 -4.94 -18.09 11.11
CA GLY A 94 -6.34 -17.91 11.52
C GLY A 94 -6.73 -16.44 11.79
N GLU A 95 -5.79 -15.50 11.68
CA GLU A 95 -6.14 -14.09 11.70
C GLU A 95 -6.95 -13.74 10.46
N VAL A 96 -8.07 -13.06 10.65
CA VAL A 96 -8.88 -12.50 9.57
C VAL A 96 -9.01 -11.01 9.84
N ARG A 97 -8.29 -10.22 9.07
CA ARG A 97 -8.13 -8.78 9.32
C ARG A 97 -9.06 -7.97 8.43
N GLN A 98 -9.88 -7.11 9.04
CA GLN A 98 -10.53 -6.03 8.30
C GLN A 98 -9.47 -4.99 7.95
N GLU A 99 -9.40 -4.58 6.69
CA GLU A 99 -8.44 -3.58 6.27
C GLU A 99 -8.77 -2.21 6.87
N PHE A 100 -7.78 -1.59 7.48
CA PHE A 100 -7.77 -0.18 7.84
C PHE A 100 -6.42 0.39 7.44
N SER A 101 -6.40 1.25 6.44
CA SER A 101 -5.15 1.78 5.90
C SER A 101 -5.29 3.26 5.55
N ILE A 102 -4.25 4.02 5.84
CA ILE A 102 -4.11 5.41 5.41
C ILE A 102 -3.05 5.43 4.31
N CYS A 103 -3.43 5.92 3.13
CA CYS A 103 -2.52 6.08 2.00
C CYS A 103 -2.02 7.52 1.94
N PHE A 104 -0.71 7.69 1.91
CA PHE A 104 -0.05 8.99 1.84
C PHE A 104 0.60 9.20 0.48
N ALA A 105 0.50 10.42 -0.04
CA ALA A 105 1.38 10.90 -1.10
C ALA A 105 2.69 11.36 -0.46
N CYS A 106 3.79 10.79 -0.90
CA CYS A 106 5.11 10.99 -0.31
C CYS A 106 6.10 11.57 -1.32
N ARG A 107 7.00 12.42 -0.84
CA ARG A 107 8.13 12.94 -1.60
C ARG A 107 9.41 12.20 -1.21
N ILE A 108 10.26 11.92 -2.17
CA ILE A 108 11.59 11.35 -1.94
C ILE A 108 12.51 12.44 -1.39
N VAL A 109 13.14 12.18 -0.25
CA VAL A 109 14.09 13.11 0.39
C VAL A 109 15.49 12.52 0.54
N GLY A 110 15.69 11.26 0.20
CA GLY A 110 16.99 10.60 0.28
C GLY A 110 16.90 9.10 0.03
N GLY A 111 17.98 8.41 0.35
CA GLY A 111 18.08 6.96 0.18
C GLY A 111 18.40 6.52 -1.24
N LYS A 112 18.47 5.21 -1.42
CA LYS A 112 18.71 4.57 -2.73
C LYS A 112 17.75 3.40 -2.89
N LEU A 113 17.18 3.25 -4.09
CA LEU A 113 16.33 2.10 -4.42
C LEU A 113 17.09 0.80 -4.18
N ARG A 114 16.45 -0.09 -3.43
CA ARG A 114 16.91 -1.46 -3.22
C ARG A 114 15.70 -2.35 -2.96
N THR A 115 15.78 -3.58 -3.40
CA THR A 115 14.77 -4.59 -3.08
C THR A 115 14.93 -5.06 -1.64
N SER A 116 13.86 -5.59 -1.07
CA SER A 116 13.85 -6.31 0.20
C SER A 116 13.62 -7.79 -0.06
N ASP A 117 13.67 -8.61 0.99
CA ASP A 117 13.37 -10.04 0.91
C ASP A 117 11.90 -10.31 0.54
N GLU A 118 11.05 -9.32 0.70
CA GLU A 118 9.61 -9.43 0.39
C GLU A 118 9.27 -9.09 -1.06
N SER A 119 10.25 -8.69 -1.88
CA SER A 119 10.02 -8.19 -3.22
C SER A 119 10.96 -8.79 -4.24
N PHE A 120 10.43 -9.22 -5.38
CA PHE A 120 11.23 -9.66 -6.53
C PHE A 120 11.80 -8.48 -7.32
N ALA A 121 11.06 -7.39 -7.38
CA ALA A 121 11.43 -6.23 -8.18
C ALA A 121 10.84 -4.96 -7.58
N ILE A 122 11.45 -3.84 -7.90
CA ILE A 122 10.98 -2.51 -7.53
C ILE A 122 11.23 -1.56 -8.70
N ARG A 123 10.20 -0.83 -9.14
CA ARG A 123 10.29 0.04 -10.31
C ARG A 123 9.31 1.20 -10.22
N PHE A 124 9.69 2.30 -10.88
CA PHE A 124 8.78 3.39 -11.20
C PHE A 124 8.02 3.08 -12.48
N PHE A 125 6.73 3.36 -12.48
CA PHE A 125 5.85 3.17 -13.63
C PHE A 125 5.14 4.46 -13.97
N SER A 126 5.02 4.76 -15.27
CA SER A 126 4.15 5.83 -15.71
C SER A 126 2.68 5.46 -15.43
N PRO A 127 1.78 6.45 -15.24
CA PRO A 127 0.36 6.17 -15.07
C PRO A 127 -0.24 5.32 -16.20
N HIS A 128 0.26 5.49 -17.43
CA HIS A 128 -0.17 4.69 -18.58
C HIS A 128 0.19 3.21 -18.44
N ASP A 129 1.38 2.91 -17.92
CA ASP A 129 1.84 1.52 -17.78
C ASP A 129 1.18 0.80 -16.60
N LEU A 130 0.65 1.53 -15.63
CA LEU A 130 -0.01 0.95 -14.45
C LEU A 130 -1.23 0.11 -14.81
N GLU A 131 -1.94 0.45 -15.88
CA GLU A 131 -3.13 -0.28 -16.33
C GLU A 131 -2.85 -1.71 -16.76
N ARG A 132 -1.59 -2.01 -17.11
CA ARG A 132 -1.17 -3.32 -17.61
C ARG A 132 -0.62 -4.23 -16.52
N LEU A 133 -0.44 -3.71 -15.31
CA LEU A 133 0.17 -4.46 -14.22
C LEU A 133 -0.84 -5.33 -13.51
N ASN A 134 -0.37 -6.50 -13.09
CA ASN A 134 -1.13 -7.36 -12.21
C ASN A 134 -1.04 -6.82 -10.77
N MET A 135 -2.09 -6.18 -10.30
CA MET A 135 -2.17 -5.66 -8.94
C MET A 135 -3.57 -5.83 -8.36
N HIS A 136 -3.63 -5.83 -7.03
CA HIS A 136 -4.89 -5.94 -6.32
C HIS A 136 -5.77 -4.71 -6.61
N GLU A 137 -7.09 -4.91 -6.64
CA GLU A 137 -8.06 -3.84 -6.92
C GLU A 137 -7.90 -2.66 -5.98
N SER A 138 -7.63 -2.91 -4.69
CA SER A 138 -7.41 -1.84 -3.71
C SER A 138 -6.21 -0.95 -4.05
N THR A 139 -5.17 -1.51 -4.67
CA THR A 139 -4.01 -0.73 -5.13
C THR A 139 -4.39 0.18 -6.29
N HIS A 140 -5.15 -0.34 -7.27
CA HIS A 140 -5.68 0.47 -8.37
C HIS A 140 -6.51 1.65 -7.87
N ILE A 141 -7.41 1.40 -6.91
CA ILE A 141 -8.28 2.43 -6.35
C ILE A 141 -7.47 3.56 -5.70
N ARG A 142 -6.45 3.22 -4.90
CA ARG A 142 -5.60 4.22 -4.25
C ARG A 142 -4.83 5.06 -5.25
N ILE A 143 -4.27 4.42 -6.27
CA ILE A 143 -3.55 5.13 -7.33
C ILE A 143 -4.50 6.05 -8.11
N GLN A 144 -5.70 5.58 -8.42
CA GLN A 144 -6.70 6.38 -9.10
C GLN A 144 -7.07 7.63 -8.28
N HIS A 145 -7.31 7.48 -6.97
CA HIS A 145 -7.58 8.61 -6.10
C HIS A 145 -6.43 9.61 -6.06
N PHE A 146 -5.19 9.12 -6.08
CA PHE A 146 -4.01 9.98 -6.18
C PHE A 146 -3.99 10.77 -7.49
N LEU A 147 -4.24 10.09 -8.62
CA LEU A 147 -4.18 10.70 -9.95
C LEU A 147 -5.30 11.71 -10.21
N GLU A 148 -6.41 11.60 -9.51
CA GLU A 148 -7.51 12.56 -9.58
C GLU A 148 -7.15 13.93 -8.98
N HIS A 149 -6.05 14.03 -8.27
CA HIS A 149 -5.57 15.27 -7.63
C HIS A 149 -6.62 15.99 -6.79
N SER A 150 -7.50 15.25 -6.12
CA SER A 150 -8.49 15.85 -5.22
C SER A 150 -7.81 16.55 -4.05
N GLN A 151 -8.30 17.75 -3.70
CA GLN A 151 -7.82 18.45 -2.51
C GLN A 151 -8.26 17.77 -1.21
N ASN A 152 -9.34 17.02 -1.25
CA ASN A 152 -9.86 16.30 -0.11
C ASN A 152 -9.48 14.82 -0.20
N PRO A 153 -9.00 14.21 0.90
CA PRO A 153 -8.74 12.78 0.91
C PRO A 153 -10.03 11.98 0.76
N PHE A 154 -9.90 10.82 0.13
CA PHE A 154 -10.97 9.84 0.10
C PHE A 154 -11.19 9.27 1.51
N ILE A 155 -12.44 9.04 1.90
CA ILE A 155 -12.80 8.40 3.17
C ILE A 155 -13.83 7.31 2.86
N GLY A 156 -13.44 6.02 3.07
CA GLY A 156 -14.35 4.92 2.79
C GLY A 156 -13.79 3.53 3.01
#